data_83b2f8007ad350aaabd53d04ba4c9932
#
_entry.id   83b2f8007ad350aaabd53d04ba4c9932
#
_cell.length_a   1.000
_cell.length_b   1.000
_cell.length_c   1.000
_cell.angle_alpha   90.00
_cell.angle_beta   90.00
_cell.angle_gamma   90.00
#
_symmetry.space_group_name_H-M   'P 1'
#
loop_
_entity.id
_entity.type
_entity.pdbx_description
1 polymer ?
#
loop_
_entity_poly.entity_id
_entity_poly.type
_entity_poly.pdbx_seq_one_letter_code
_entity_poly.pdbx_strand_id
1 'polypeptide(L)'
;MGELIQKNDQSLFDWRKIIKRPSVTFKNGCVQYHLPYHKGNPFFHGTNVLFTSQEVADPVYLLTEYLCWHDRLHGAKAVLFLWENGSHPSRSWFELKFFTVLDHHFGGHSACTGCATFLASLGVSESVIQAIGRWFSEAWKIYIHENPAVRVEQELVAI
;
A
#
# COMPACT_ATOMS: atom_id res chain seq x y z
N MET A 1 0.46 -0.13 6.08
CA MET A 1 0.43 1.33 6.26
C MET A 1 1.56 1.86 7.16
N GLY A 2 2.00 1.12 8.17
CA GLY A 2 3.07 1.56 9.08
C GLY A 2 4.44 1.80 8.44
N GLU A 3 4.61 1.42 7.19
CA GLU A 3 5.86 1.61 6.44
C GLU A 3 5.90 2.94 5.66
N LEU A 4 4.73 3.51 5.36
CA LEU A 4 4.61 4.76 4.60
C LEU A 4 4.53 5.99 5.50
N ILE A 5 4.10 5.79 6.74
CA ILE A 5 3.84 6.84 7.73
C ILE A 5 4.59 6.54 9.01
N GLN A 6 4.98 7.59 9.71
CA GLN A 6 5.75 7.46 10.95
C GLN A 6 4.84 7.40 12.18
N LYS A 7 5.34 6.80 13.25
CA LYS A 7 4.70 6.87 14.56
C LYS A 7 4.62 8.33 15.01
N ASN A 8 3.59 8.66 15.78
CA ASN A 8 3.45 10.02 16.34
C ASN A 8 4.62 10.35 17.29
N ASP A 9 5.11 9.37 18.02
CA ASP A 9 6.29 9.49 18.85
C ASP A 9 7.55 9.34 17.97
N GLN A 10 8.24 10.44 17.75
CA GLN A 10 9.44 10.50 16.92
C GLN A 10 10.66 9.80 17.57
N SER A 11 10.65 9.54 18.88
CA SER A 11 11.69 8.78 19.55
C SER A 11 11.72 7.31 19.09
N LEU A 12 10.60 6.82 18.56
CA LEU A 12 10.43 5.47 18.00
C LEU A 12 10.73 5.38 16.51
N PHE A 13 11.35 6.42 15.95
CA PHE A 13 11.68 6.48 14.54
C PHE A 13 12.81 5.51 14.18
N ASP A 14 12.57 4.64 13.20
CA ASP A 14 13.57 3.69 12.73
C ASP A 14 13.88 3.95 11.24
N TRP A 15 15.04 4.54 10.99
CA TRP A 15 15.54 4.87 9.65
C TRP A 15 15.63 3.68 8.70
N ARG A 16 15.75 2.46 9.22
CA ARG A 16 15.81 1.24 8.42
C ARG A 16 14.47 0.89 7.79
N LYS A 17 13.36 1.38 8.37
CA LYS A 17 11.99 1.12 7.89
C LYS A 17 11.51 2.11 6.83
N ILE A 18 12.29 3.15 6.58
CA ILE A 18 11.87 4.24 5.72
C ILE A 18 12.13 3.90 4.26
N ILE A 19 11.13 4.16 3.43
CA ILE A 19 11.27 4.07 1.98
C ILE A 19 12.14 5.23 1.51
N LYS A 20 13.17 4.90 0.73
CA LYS A 20 14.14 5.86 0.24
C LYS A 20 13.76 6.38 -1.14
N ARG A 21 13.86 7.70 -1.36
CA ARG A 21 13.66 8.33 -2.67
C ARG A 21 14.52 7.69 -3.79
N PRO A 22 15.82 7.41 -3.58
CA PRO A 22 16.66 6.77 -4.60
C PRO A 22 16.26 5.33 -4.96
N SER A 23 15.39 4.68 -4.17
CA SER A 23 14.89 3.34 -4.49
C SER A 23 13.76 3.33 -5.53
N VAL A 24 13.23 4.52 -5.88
CA VAL A 24 12.18 4.63 -6.90
C VAL A 24 12.80 4.53 -8.28
N THR A 25 12.29 3.61 -9.07
CA THR A 25 12.71 3.40 -10.46
C THR A 25 11.50 3.29 -11.38
N PHE A 26 11.66 3.81 -12.60
CA PHE A 26 10.67 3.69 -13.66
C PHE A 26 11.19 2.74 -14.72
N LYS A 27 10.38 1.78 -15.13
CA LYS A 27 10.75 0.82 -16.18
C LYS A 27 9.52 0.31 -16.90
N ASN A 28 9.51 0.37 -18.23
CA ASN A 28 8.44 -0.17 -19.08
C ASN A 28 7.03 0.35 -18.71
N GLY A 29 6.88 1.64 -18.41
CA GLY A 29 5.59 2.22 -18.03
C GLY A 29 5.11 1.86 -16.61
N CYS A 30 5.94 1.17 -15.84
CA CYS A 30 5.69 0.86 -14.44
C CYS A 30 6.59 1.69 -13.54
N VAL A 31 6.19 1.87 -12.28
CA VAL A 31 7.02 2.46 -11.23
C VAL A 31 7.15 1.48 -10.06
N GLN A 32 8.32 1.40 -9.49
CA GLN A 32 8.57 0.61 -8.29
C GLN A 32 9.41 1.36 -7.27
N TYR A 33 9.26 0.99 -6.01
CA TYR A 33 10.18 1.37 -4.95
C TYR A 33 10.51 0.20 -4.04
N HIS A 34 11.63 0.27 -3.34
CA HIS A 34 12.02 -0.72 -2.36
C HIS A 34 11.38 -0.42 -1.00
N LEU A 35 10.58 -1.36 -0.51
CA LEU A 35 10.01 -1.36 0.82
C LEU A 35 10.93 -2.15 1.76
N PRO A 36 11.75 -1.48 2.60
CA PRO A 36 12.81 -2.15 3.35
C PRO A 36 12.28 -3.05 4.47
N TYR A 37 11.07 -2.81 4.94
CA TYR A 37 10.46 -3.54 6.04
C TYR A 37 8.95 -3.63 5.88
N HIS A 38 8.38 -4.78 6.21
CA HIS A 38 6.95 -4.96 6.46
C HIS A 38 6.76 -6.09 7.49
N LYS A 39 5.58 -6.17 8.12
CA LYS A 39 5.35 -7.11 9.23
C LYS A 39 5.57 -8.58 8.86
N GLY A 40 5.46 -8.94 7.58
CA GLY A 40 5.75 -10.27 7.04
C GLY A 40 7.24 -10.49 6.70
N ASN A 41 8.10 -9.48 6.88
CA ASN A 41 9.54 -9.57 6.65
C ASN A 41 10.31 -8.83 7.74
N PRO A 42 10.42 -9.43 8.95
CA PRO A 42 11.06 -8.81 10.11
C PRO A 42 12.59 -8.69 9.96
N PHE A 43 13.19 -9.43 9.03
CA PHE A 43 14.65 -9.47 8.84
C PHE A 43 15.21 -8.38 7.92
N PHE A 44 14.42 -7.40 7.51
CA PHE A 44 14.82 -6.30 6.64
C PHE A 44 15.37 -6.71 5.26
N HIS A 45 14.97 -7.87 4.75
CA HIS A 45 15.30 -8.26 3.36
C HIS A 45 14.62 -7.35 2.34
N GLY A 46 13.54 -6.71 2.75
CA GLY A 46 12.78 -5.80 1.91
C GLY A 46 11.99 -6.50 0.79
N THR A 47 11.22 -5.71 0.07
CA THR A 47 10.43 -6.17 -1.07
C THR A 47 10.24 -4.99 -2.03
N ASN A 48 10.33 -5.23 -3.32
CA ASN A 48 9.97 -4.22 -4.30
C ASN A 48 8.46 -4.18 -4.48
N VAL A 49 7.89 -3.00 -4.34
CA VAL A 49 6.47 -2.74 -4.61
C VAL A 49 6.38 -2.15 -6.01
N LEU A 50 5.69 -2.85 -6.90
CA LEU A 50 5.52 -2.48 -8.29
C LEU A 50 4.10 -1.94 -8.51
N PHE A 51 3.99 -0.85 -9.25
CA PHE A 51 2.73 -0.28 -9.71
C PHE A 51 2.72 -0.22 -11.23
N THR A 52 1.60 -0.60 -11.81
CA THR A 52 1.28 -0.42 -13.22
C THR A 52 0.31 0.74 -13.39
N SER A 53 0.26 1.32 -14.57
CA SER A 53 -0.73 2.34 -14.90
C SER A 53 -2.15 1.79 -14.76
N GLN A 54 -3.07 2.63 -14.29
CA GLN A 54 -4.48 2.33 -14.06
C GLN A 54 -5.35 3.40 -14.71
N GLU A 55 -6.57 3.06 -15.10
CA GLU A 55 -7.52 4.03 -15.66
C GLU A 55 -8.02 5.02 -14.61
N VAL A 56 -8.19 4.55 -13.37
CA VAL A 56 -8.68 5.36 -12.25
C VAL A 56 -7.61 5.43 -11.18
N ALA A 57 -7.31 6.66 -10.69
CA ALA A 57 -6.30 6.92 -9.67
C ALA A 57 -4.94 6.30 -10.01
N ASP A 58 -4.45 6.54 -11.23
CA ASP A 58 -3.20 5.98 -11.75
C ASP A 58 -2.01 6.23 -10.81
N PRO A 59 -1.47 5.18 -10.16
CA PRO A 59 -0.38 5.32 -9.20
C PRO A 59 0.94 5.73 -9.89
N VAL A 60 1.11 5.41 -11.18
CA VAL A 60 2.31 5.80 -11.93
C VAL A 60 2.31 7.31 -12.16
N TYR A 61 1.17 7.85 -12.63
CA TYR A 61 1.01 9.29 -12.81
C TYR A 61 1.14 10.04 -11.46
N LEU A 62 0.38 9.61 -10.44
CA LEU A 62 0.38 10.27 -9.13
C LEU A 62 1.77 10.28 -8.48
N LEU A 63 2.51 9.16 -8.58
CA LEU A 63 3.86 9.10 -8.02
C LEU A 63 4.83 9.96 -8.83
N THR A 64 4.68 10.02 -10.16
CA THR A 64 5.50 10.89 -11.02
C THR A 64 5.33 12.36 -10.65
N GLU A 65 4.08 12.84 -10.54
CA GLU A 65 3.77 14.21 -10.11
C GLU A 65 4.32 14.51 -8.72
N TYR A 66 4.13 13.57 -7.79
CA TYR A 66 4.68 13.69 -6.44
C TYR A 66 6.20 13.83 -6.44
N LEU A 67 6.90 13.03 -7.25
CA LEU A 67 8.37 13.07 -7.33
C LEU A 67 8.89 14.37 -7.95
N CYS A 68 8.21 14.90 -8.97
CA CYS A 68 8.55 16.20 -9.53
C CYS A 68 8.44 17.30 -8.47
N TRP A 69 7.37 17.26 -7.68
CA TRP A 69 7.16 18.18 -6.57
C TRP A 69 8.19 17.98 -5.45
N HIS A 70 8.43 16.72 -5.03
CA HIS A 70 9.39 16.34 -4.00
C HIS A 70 10.81 16.82 -4.35
N ASP A 71 11.27 16.54 -5.57
CA ASP A 71 12.64 16.87 -5.98
C ASP A 71 12.85 18.38 -6.08
N ARG A 72 11.80 19.12 -6.48
CA ARG A 72 11.83 20.59 -6.52
C ARG A 72 11.94 21.21 -5.13
N LEU A 73 11.20 20.69 -4.13
CA LEU A 73 11.16 21.27 -2.78
C LEU A 73 12.26 20.74 -1.87
N HIS A 74 12.62 19.47 -2.01
CA HIS A 74 13.48 18.78 -1.06
C HIS A 74 14.83 18.35 -1.62
N GLY A 75 15.00 18.43 -2.95
CA GLY A 75 16.25 18.09 -3.60
C GLY A 75 16.70 16.66 -3.28
N ALA A 76 17.92 16.54 -2.76
CA ALA A 76 18.55 15.24 -2.49
C ALA A 76 18.11 14.56 -1.17
N LYS A 77 17.00 14.96 -0.54
CA LYS A 77 16.52 14.27 0.67
C LYS A 77 16.25 12.80 0.37
N ALA A 78 16.80 11.94 1.22
CA ALA A 78 16.78 10.50 0.99
C ALA A 78 15.42 9.85 1.29
N VAL A 79 14.52 10.51 2.00
CA VAL A 79 13.20 9.99 2.38
C VAL A 79 12.21 10.21 1.24
N LEU A 80 11.44 9.17 0.90
CA LEU A 80 10.48 9.28 -0.20
C LEU A 80 9.28 10.15 0.16
N PHE A 81 8.59 9.89 1.28
CA PHE A 81 7.36 10.58 1.63
C PHE A 81 7.61 11.69 2.65
N LEU A 82 7.47 12.93 2.20
CA LEU A 82 7.67 14.15 2.98
C LEU A 82 6.53 15.14 2.76
N TRP A 83 6.27 15.95 3.77
CA TRP A 83 5.46 17.16 3.68
C TRP A 83 6.22 18.32 2.99
N GLU A 84 5.48 19.38 2.64
CA GLU A 84 6.06 20.63 2.14
C GLU A 84 7.18 21.18 3.02
N ASN A 85 7.01 21.12 4.34
CA ASN A 85 8.01 21.56 5.30
C ASN A 85 9.17 20.56 5.50
N GLY A 86 9.15 19.43 4.79
CA GLY A 86 10.18 18.39 4.86
C GLY A 86 10.07 17.47 6.08
N SER A 87 8.99 17.54 6.85
CA SER A 87 8.70 16.58 7.91
C SER A 87 8.03 15.31 7.36
N HIS A 88 7.97 14.27 8.18
CA HIS A 88 7.38 13.00 7.81
C HIS A 88 5.87 12.98 8.10
N PRO A 89 5.04 12.36 7.23
CA PRO A 89 3.65 12.12 7.54
C PRO A 89 3.50 11.27 8.80
N SER A 90 2.74 11.74 9.77
CA SER A 90 2.46 10.99 11.00
C SER A 90 1.25 10.08 10.83
N ARG A 91 1.14 9.07 11.70
CA ARG A 91 0.01 8.16 11.72
C ARG A 91 -1.31 8.91 11.99
N SER A 92 -1.34 9.80 12.95
CA SER A 92 -2.53 10.59 13.27
C SER A 92 -3.01 11.43 12.09
N TRP A 93 -2.07 12.04 11.35
CA TRP A 93 -2.45 12.76 10.14
C TRP A 93 -3.07 11.85 9.08
N PHE A 94 -2.44 10.70 8.82
CA PHE A 94 -2.96 9.75 7.84
C PHE A 94 -4.37 9.28 8.24
N GLU A 95 -4.56 8.90 9.50
CA GLU A 95 -5.86 8.47 10.02
C GLU A 95 -6.91 9.59 9.88
N LEU A 96 -6.55 10.84 10.17
CA LEU A 96 -7.44 11.99 9.97
C LEU A 96 -7.86 12.11 8.49
N LYS A 97 -6.92 12.03 7.54
CA LYS A 97 -7.22 12.10 6.12
C LYS A 97 -8.02 10.89 5.62
N PHE A 98 -7.65 9.71 6.08
CA PHE A 98 -8.35 8.47 5.74
C PHE A 98 -9.82 8.53 6.15
N PHE A 99 -10.11 8.97 7.37
CA PHE A 99 -11.48 9.09 7.88
C PHE A 99 -12.22 10.34 7.42
N THR A 100 -11.56 11.27 6.75
CA THR A 100 -12.23 12.36 6.03
C THR A 100 -12.89 11.84 4.73
N VAL A 101 -12.31 10.80 4.13
CA VAL A 101 -12.80 10.20 2.89
C VAL A 101 -13.69 8.99 3.18
N LEU A 102 -13.32 8.19 4.17
CA LEU A 102 -14.04 6.97 4.58
C LEU A 102 -14.63 7.18 5.96
N ASP A 103 -15.85 6.70 6.17
CA ASP A 103 -16.51 6.73 7.46
C ASP A 103 -15.67 6.01 8.54
N HIS A 104 -15.83 6.41 9.81
CA HIS A 104 -15.19 5.79 10.98
C HIS A 104 -15.57 4.31 11.22
N HIS A 105 -16.58 3.80 10.52
CA HIS A 105 -16.88 2.36 10.47
C HIS A 105 -15.82 1.56 9.71
N PHE A 106 -15.01 2.21 8.87
CA PHE A 106 -13.91 1.58 8.18
C PHE A 106 -12.65 1.56 9.06
N GLY A 107 -12.08 0.39 9.27
CA GLY A 107 -10.81 0.23 10.00
C GLY A 107 -9.62 0.14 9.05
N GLY A 108 -8.41 0.12 9.60
CA GLY A 108 -7.18 -0.04 8.82
C GLY A 108 -7.11 -1.36 8.02
N HIS A 109 -7.90 -2.36 8.39
CA HIS A 109 -8.04 -3.62 7.64
C HIS A 109 -9.03 -3.53 6.47
N SER A 110 -9.93 -2.56 6.46
CA SER A 110 -10.97 -2.44 5.43
C SER A 110 -10.41 -2.28 4.02
N ALA A 111 -9.31 -1.55 3.86
CA ALA A 111 -8.64 -1.42 2.58
C ALA A 111 -8.06 -2.75 2.07
N CYS A 112 -7.48 -3.56 2.96
CA CYS A 112 -6.95 -4.89 2.62
C CYS A 112 -8.08 -5.86 2.27
N THR A 113 -9.13 -5.87 3.08
CA THR A 113 -10.32 -6.70 2.86
C THR A 113 -11.02 -6.34 1.56
N GLY A 114 -11.27 -5.03 1.34
CA GLY A 114 -11.91 -4.55 0.13
C GLY A 114 -11.11 -4.89 -1.14
N CYS A 115 -9.79 -4.74 -1.10
CA CYS A 115 -8.93 -5.10 -2.22
C CYS A 115 -8.98 -6.61 -2.51
N ALA A 116 -8.86 -7.47 -1.48
CA ALA A 116 -8.92 -8.92 -1.65
C ALA A 116 -10.27 -9.37 -2.23
N THR A 117 -11.37 -8.83 -1.70
CA THR A 117 -12.73 -9.13 -2.17
C THR A 117 -12.93 -8.65 -3.62
N PHE A 118 -12.48 -7.44 -3.95
CA PHE A 118 -12.57 -6.89 -5.30
C PHE A 118 -11.80 -7.76 -6.31
N LEU A 119 -10.56 -8.15 -5.99
CA LEU A 119 -9.78 -9.02 -6.87
C LEU A 119 -10.42 -10.40 -7.03
N ALA A 120 -11.02 -10.95 -5.97
CA ALA A 120 -11.74 -12.21 -6.02
C ALA A 120 -12.99 -12.13 -6.92
N SER A 121 -13.75 -11.02 -6.86
CA SER A 121 -14.91 -10.80 -7.73
C SER A 121 -14.53 -10.64 -9.22
N LEU A 122 -13.29 -10.27 -9.51
CA LEU A 122 -12.74 -10.28 -10.86
C LEU A 122 -12.21 -11.66 -11.32
N GLY A 123 -12.37 -12.71 -10.51
CA GLY A 123 -11.88 -14.05 -10.82
C GLY A 123 -10.37 -14.21 -10.70
N VAL A 124 -9.68 -13.28 -10.01
CA VAL A 124 -8.22 -13.41 -9.77
C VAL A 124 -7.96 -14.60 -8.83
N SER A 125 -7.02 -15.44 -9.20
CA SER A 125 -6.72 -16.65 -8.42
C SER A 125 -6.25 -16.33 -7.00
N GLU A 126 -6.57 -17.21 -6.05
CA GLU A 126 -6.20 -17.09 -4.64
C GLU A 126 -4.70 -16.86 -4.43
N SER A 127 -3.85 -17.58 -5.16
CA SER A 127 -2.39 -17.44 -5.07
C SER A 127 -1.91 -16.06 -5.49
N VAL A 128 -2.53 -15.45 -6.50
CA VAL A 128 -2.21 -14.09 -6.95
C VAL A 128 -2.68 -13.06 -5.94
N ILE A 129 -3.90 -13.21 -5.39
CA ILE A 129 -4.43 -12.33 -4.35
C ILE A 129 -3.52 -12.38 -3.11
N GLN A 130 -3.11 -13.57 -2.69
CA GLN A 130 -2.18 -13.77 -1.58
C GLN A 130 -0.83 -13.06 -1.82
N ALA A 131 -0.29 -13.20 -3.04
CA ALA A 131 0.97 -12.57 -3.42
C ALA A 131 0.86 -11.03 -3.44
N ILE A 132 -0.20 -10.48 -4.01
CA ILE A 132 -0.46 -9.03 -4.04
C ILE A 132 -0.56 -8.46 -2.60
N GLY A 133 -1.32 -9.14 -1.74
CA GLY A 133 -1.49 -8.77 -0.33
C GLY A 133 -0.27 -9.03 0.54
N ARG A 134 0.69 -9.80 0.05
CA ARG A 134 1.90 -10.23 0.80
C ARG A 134 1.54 -10.93 2.10
N TRP A 135 0.51 -11.77 2.07
CA TRP A 135 0.09 -12.53 3.23
C TRP A 135 0.84 -13.86 3.34
N PHE A 136 1.47 -14.10 4.49
CA PHE A 136 2.17 -15.36 4.78
C PHE A 136 1.23 -16.50 5.16
N SER A 137 0.11 -16.15 5.81
CA SER A 137 -0.90 -17.12 6.24
C SER A 137 -2.13 -17.05 5.37
N GLU A 138 -2.98 -18.08 5.44
CA GLU A 138 -4.25 -18.12 4.74
C GLU A 138 -5.36 -17.28 5.41
N ALA A 139 -5.03 -16.50 6.45
CA ALA A 139 -5.99 -15.67 7.17
C ALA A 139 -6.72 -14.64 6.26
N TRP A 140 -6.15 -14.29 5.11
CA TRP A 140 -6.80 -13.44 4.12
C TRP A 140 -8.02 -14.11 3.44
N LYS A 141 -8.10 -15.45 3.43
CA LYS A 141 -9.26 -16.19 2.89
C LYS A 141 -10.55 -15.84 3.61
N ILE A 142 -10.48 -15.54 4.90
CA ILE A 142 -11.64 -15.10 5.69
C ILE A 142 -12.30 -13.87 5.04
N TYR A 143 -11.50 -12.95 4.50
CA TYR A 143 -12.01 -11.73 3.85
C TYR A 143 -12.80 -12.00 2.57
N ILE A 144 -12.47 -13.09 1.87
CA ILE A 144 -13.13 -13.50 0.62
C ILE A 144 -14.36 -14.36 0.94
N HIS A 145 -14.19 -15.38 1.77
CA HIS A 145 -15.24 -16.35 2.05
C HIS A 145 -16.42 -15.80 2.84
N GLU A 146 -16.24 -14.75 3.62
CA GLU A 146 -17.33 -14.09 4.35
C GLU A 146 -18.09 -13.08 3.49
N ASN A 147 -17.62 -12.76 2.27
CA ASN A 147 -18.32 -11.82 1.39
C ASN A 147 -19.44 -12.51 0.60
N PRO A 148 -20.72 -12.13 0.81
CA PRO A 148 -21.87 -12.77 0.15
C PRO A 148 -21.77 -12.72 -1.39
N ALA A 149 -21.26 -11.63 -1.97
CA ALA A 149 -21.16 -11.49 -3.43
C ALA A 149 -20.18 -12.51 -4.03
N VAL A 150 -19.03 -12.72 -3.40
CA VAL A 150 -18.03 -13.71 -3.85
C VAL A 150 -18.56 -15.14 -3.70
N ARG A 151 -19.30 -15.42 -2.62
CA ARG A 151 -19.90 -16.74 -2.40
C ARG A 151 -20.92 -17.11 -3.47
N VAL A 152 -21.79 -16.17 -3.85
CA VAL A 152 -22.79 -16.39 -4.90
C VAL A 152 -22.14 -16.70 -6.25
N GLU A 153 -21.07 -15.98 -6.62
CA GLU A 153 -20.35 -16.24 -7.85
C GLU A 153 -19.67 -17.62 -7.84
N GLN A 154 -19.05 -18.02 -6.73
CA GLN A 154 -18.42 -19.34 -6.59
C GLN A 154 -19.44 -20.49 -6.66
N GLU A 155 -20.64 -20.30 -6.08
CA GLU A 155 -21.72 -21.30 -6.17
C GLU A 155 -22.29 -21.42 -7.60
N LEU A 156 -22.34 -20.32 -8.36
CA LEU A 156 -22.82 -20.33 -9.75
C LEU A 156 -21.83 -20.93 -10.73
N VAL A 157 -20.52 -20.87 -10.47
CA VAL A 157 -19.47 -21.45 -11.32
C VAL A 157 -19.26 -22.94 -11.04
N ALA A 158 -19.75 -23.45 -9.91
CA ALA A 158 -19.66 -24.87 -9.52
C ALA A 158 -20.77 -25.76 -10.10
N ILE A 159 -21.70 -25.19 -10.92
CA ILE A 159 -22.74 -25.91 -11.65
C ILE A 159 -22.31 -26.12 -13.10
#